data_ceba301d8f8fafeb44f141782514ca97
#
_entry.id   ceba301d8f8fafeb44f141782514ca97
#
_cell.length_a   1.000
_cell.length_b   1.000
_cell.length_c   1.000
_cell.angle_alpha   90.00
_cell.angle_beta   90.00
_cell.angle_gamma   90.00
#
_symmetry.space_group_name_H-M   'P 1'
#
loop_
_entity.id
_entity.type
_entity.pdbx_description
1 polymer ?
#
loop_
_entity_poly.entity_id
_entity_poly.type
_entity_poly.pdbx_seq_one_letter_code
_entity_poly.pdbx_strand_id
1 'polypeptide(L)'
;MNYKILYPEAFPVVEMQLNRGESIKAESDAMIAMSSEVDVEGIMEGGVLGGIARRMLTDESFFLQRMTAKRGNGTVLFGHALPGGIMDVDLDGSYGLIVQKGGFLAATEGIEIETKMQGLMQGLFSQEGFFLVRMKGRGTCFGSNTHWFRIYFCSAAGFAEFH
;
A
#
# COMPACT_ATOMS: atom_id res chain seq x y z
N MET A 1 -6.81 11.86 11.92
CA MET A 1 -5.58 11.43 11.21
C MET A 1 -5.07 12.58 10.36
N ASN A 2 -3.77 12.92 10.48
CA ASN A 2 -3.08 13.93 9.67
C ASN A 2 -1.74 13.34 9.20
N TYR A 3 -1.22 13.82 8.09
CA TYR A 3 0.10 13.38 7.60
C TYR A 3 0.88 14.53 6.97
N LYS A 4 2.19 14.32 6.85
CA LYS A 4 3.12 15.17 6.10
C LYS A 4 4.09 14.29 5.33
N ILE A 5 4.43 14.70 4.13
CA ILE A 5 5.54 14.10 3.38
C ILE A 5 6.78 14.94 3.65
N LEU A 6 7.75 14.33 4.31
CA LEU A 6 9.04 14.95 4.67
C LEU A 6 10.08 14.57 3.61
N TYR A 7 11.06 15.44 3.39
CA TYR A 7 12.22 15.21 2.51
C TYR A 7 11.85 14.76 1.08
N PRO A 8 10.99 15.49 0.35
CA PRO A 8 10.41 15.02 -0.92
C PRO A 8 11.44 14.83 -2.05
N GLU A 9 12.66 15.34 -1.90
CA GLU A 9 13.65 15.40 -2.97
C GLU A 9 14.30 14.04 -3.32
N ALA A 10 14.58 13.18 -2.35
CA ALA A 10 15.36 11.96 -2.60
C ALA A 10 14.85 10.72 -1.86
N PHE A 11 14.65 10.80 -0.56
CA PHE A 11 14.15 9.73 0.30
C PHE A 11 12.99 10.25 1.14
N PRO A 12 11.82 10.44 0.54
CA PRO A 12 10.68 10.97 1.26
C PRO A 12 10.19 9.99 2.33
N VAL A 13 9.68 10.56 3.41
CA VAL A 13 9.09 9.86 4.53
C VAL A 13 7.69 10.42 4.76
N VAL A 14 6.71 9.56 4.92
CA VAL A 14 5.39 9.97 5.40
C VAL A 14 5.39 9.91 6.92
N GLU A 15 5.22 11.06 7.56
CA GLU A 15 4.90 11.17 8.97
C GLU A 15 3.39 11.18 9.13
N MET A 16 2.85 10.11 9.71
CA MET A 16 1.43 9.93 9.96
C MET A 16 1.12 10.13 11.44
N GLN A 17 0.23 11.04 11.74
CA GLN A 17 -0.28 11.28 13.09
C GLN A 17 -1.65 10.62 13.24
N LEU A 18 -1.73 9.63 14.11
CA LEU A 18 -2.93 8.88 14.43
C LEU A 18 -3.52 9.39 15.75
N ASN A 19 -4.79 9.72 15.76
CA ASN A 19 -5.52 9.90 17.02
C ASN A 19 -5.76 8.54 17.66
N ARG A 20 -5.99 8.51 18.96
CA ARG A 20 -6.30 7.28 19.69
C ARG A 20 -7.45 6.53 19.03
N GLY A 21 -7.22 5.25 18.70
CA GLY A 21 -8.16 4.37 18.01
C GLY A 21 -8.06 4.39 16.48
N GLU A 22 -7.33 5.34 15.89
CA GLU A 22 -7.10 5.35 14.44
C GLU A 22 -6.01 4.35 14.04
N SER A 23 -6.15 3.85 12.83
CA SER A 23 -5.22 2.86 12.25
C SER A 23 -4.84 3.22 10.83
N ILE A 24 -3.67 2.73 10.40
CA ILE A 24 -3.20 2.76 9.02
C ILE A 24 -2.66 1.39 8.65
N LYS A 25 -2.88 0.98 7.40
CA LYS A 25 -2.32 -0.25 6.82
C LYS A 25 -1.12 0.10 5.97
N ALA A 26 -0.05 -0.68 6.07
CA ALA A 26 1.15 -0.48 5.27
C ALA A 26 1.78 -1.80 4.86
N GLU A 27 2.63 -1.77 3.84
CA GLU A 27 3.52 -2.88 3.54
C GLU A 27 4.46 -3.12 4.73
N SER A 28 4.78 -4.40 4.99
CA SER A 28 5.56 -4.77 6.18
C SER A 28 6.93 -4.08 6.26
N ASP A 29 7.56 -3.86 5.13
CA ASP A 29 8.89 -3.26 5.05
C ASP A 29 8.86 -1.72 4.99
N ALA A 30 7.66 -1.12 4.95
CA ALA A 30 7.50 0.32 4.79
C ALA A 30 7.71 1.10 6.10
N MET A 31 7.47 0.49 7.25
CA MET A 31 7.57 1.18 8.55
C MET A 31 9.03 1.43 8.92
N ILE A 32 9.35 2.70 9.17
CA ILE A 32 10.67 3.15 9.64
C ILE A 32 10.70 3.24 11.17
N ALA A 33 9.68 3.88 11.74
CA ALA A 33 9.58 4.09 13.19
C ALA A 33 8.14 4.34 13.61
N MET A 34 7.86 4.13 14.89
CA MET A 34 6.57 4.47 15.49
C MET A 34 6.75 4.90 16.95
N SER A 35 5.81 5.67 17.47
CA SER A 35 5.77 6.01 18.88
C SER A 35 5.22 4.85 19.73
N SER A 36 5.49 4.88 21.04
CA SER A 36 5.10 3.82 21.98
C SER A 36 3.59 3.61 22.13
N GLU A 37 2.78 4.57 21.71
CA GLU A 37 1.31 4.53 21.75
C GLU A 37 0.72 3.65 20.65
N VAL A 38 1.52 3.29 19.64
CA VAL A 38 1.11 2.51 18.47
C VAL A 38 1.42 1.04 18.67
N ASP A 39 0.47 0.17 18.34
CA ASP A 39 0.65 -1.27 18.23
C ASP A 39 0.65 -1.68 16.76
N VAL A 40 1.44 -2.70 16.44
CA VAL A 40 1.55 -3.28 15.11
C VAL A 40 1.02 -4.71 15.13
N GLU A 41 0.18 -5.03 14.15
CA GLU A 41 -0.28 -6.40 13.91
C GLU A 41 -0.14 -6.74 12.42
N GLY A 42 0.32 -7.95 12.13
CA GLY A 42 0.30 -8.49 10.77
C GLY A 42 -1.14 -8.76 10.34
N ILE A 43 -1.50 -8.33 9.13
CA ILE A 43 -2.82 -8.56 8.55
C ILE A 43 -2.71 -9.24 7.20
N MET A 44 -3.75 -9.99 6.83
CA MET A 44 -3.91 -10.55 5.49
C MET A 44 -5.21 -9.99 4.92
N GLU A 45 -5.11 -9.21 3.86
CA GLU A 45 -6.25 -8.71 3.10
C GLU A 45 -6.33 -9.41 1.74
N GLY A 46 -7.56 -9.50 1.20
CA GLY A 46 -7.80 -10.20 -0.06
C GLY A 46 -8.20 -11.65 0.14
N GLY A 47 -9.40 -11.88 0.61
CA GLY A 47 -10.32 -13.02 0.53
C GLY A 47 -9.83 -14.42 0.13
N VAL A 48 -8.64 -14.83 0.46
CA VAL A 48 -8.19 -16.20 0.25
C VAL A 48 -8.44 -17.00 1.51
N LEU A 49 -9.55 -17.72 1.47
CA LEU A 49 -9.94 -18.71 2.46
C LEU A 49 -8.77 -19.61 2.89
N GLY A 50 -8.54 -19.66 4.17
CA GLY A 50 -7.55 -20.30 5.01
C GLY A 50 -6.82 -21.60 4.62
N GLY A 51 -6.99 -22.15 3.43
CA GLY A 51 -6.30 -23.36 2.97
C GLY A 51 -5.21 -23.12 1.91
N ILE A 52 -5.34 -22.05 1.13
CA ILE A 52 -4.40 -21.72 0.05
C ILE A 52 -3.30 -20.78 0.54
N ALA A 53 -3.58 -19.98 1.56
CA ALA A 53 -2.62 -19.06 2.18
C ALA A 53 -1.35 -19.76 2.70
N ARG A 54 -1.45 -21.01 3.16
CA ARG A 54 -0.27 -21.81 3.59
C ARG A 54 0.61 -22.31 2.44
N ARG A 55 0.10 -22.35 1.22
CA ARG A 55 0.85 -22.80 0.03
C ARG A 55 1.51 -21.65 -0.74
N MET A 56 1.11 -20.41 -0.47
CA MET A 56 1.67 -19.20 -1.08
C MET A 56 2.76 -18.52 -0.24
N LEU A 57 3.30 -19.20 0.75
CA LEU A 57 4.50 -18.79 1.48
C LEU A 57 5.77 -19.10 0.64
N THR A 58 5.72 -18.82 -0.63
CA THR A 58 6.92 -18.69 -1.46
C THR A 58 7.42 -17.25 -1.38
N ASP A 59 8.69 -17.02 -1.64
CA ASP A 59 9.50 -15.80 -1.46
C ASP A 59 8.88 -14.43 -1.90
N GLU A 60 7.64 -14.43 -2.38
CA GLU A 60 6.95 -13.26 -2.94
C GLU A 60 5.64 -12.90 -2.21
N SER A 61 5.48 -13.30 -0.96
CA SER A 61 4.29 -12.97 -0.18
C SER A 61 4.19 -11.47 0.07
N PHE A 62 3.03 -10.89 -0.25
CA PHE A 62 2.72 -9.51 0.09
C PHE A 62 2.17 -9.48 1.51
N PHE A 63 2.97 -9.01 2.43
CA PHE A 63 2.60 -8.89 3.83
C PHE A 63 2.21 -7.46 4.16
N LEU A 64 1.06 -7.34 4.77
CA LEU A 64 0.56 -6.09 5.31
C LEU A 64 0.67 -6.08 6.82
N GLN A 65 0.82 -4.90 7.36
CA GLN A 65 0.73 -4.62 8.78
C GLN A 65 -0.28 -3.49 9.01
N ARG A 66 -1.03 -3.61 10.11
CA ARG A 66 -1.88 -2.55 10.62
C ARG A 66 -1.22 -1.94 11.83
N MET A 67 -1.12 -0.63 11.83
CA MET A 67 -0.59 0.16 12.93
C MET A 67 -1.73 0.95 13.56
N THR A 68 -2.01 0.70 14.84
CA THR A 68 -3.15 1.27 15.57
C THR A 68 -2.66 2.04 16.79
N ALA A 69 -3.09 3.28 16.94
CA ALA A 69 -2.81 4.12 18.11
C ALA A 69 -3.71 3.70 19.29
N LYS A 70 -3.31 2.67 20.04
CA LYS A 70 -4.14 2.08 21.12
C LYS A 70 -3.98 2.77 22.46
N ARG A 71 -2.79 3.24 22.80
CA ARG A 71 -2.47 3.79 24.13
C ARG A 71 -2.60 5.32 24.24
N GLY A 72 -2.81 6.01 23.13
CA GLY A 72 -2.89 7.46 23.02
C GLY A 72 -2.82 7.89 21.58
N ASN A 73 -2.67 9.17 21.31
CA ASN A 73 -2.31 9.65 19.98
C ASN A 73 -0.88 9.23 19.69
N GLY A 74 -0.63 8.72 18.50
CA GLY A 74 0.66 8.18 18.12
C GLY A 74 1.13 8.67 16.76
N THR A 75 2.42 8.49 16.51
CA THR A 75 3.05 8.85 15.23
C THR A 75 3.67 7.61 14.61
N VAL A 76 3.53 7.47 13.30
CA VAL A 76 4.19 6.45 12.50
C VAL A 76 4.95 7.11 11.36
N LEU A 77 6.17 6.66 11.14
CA LEU A 77 6.99 7.04 9.98
C LEU A 77 7.09 5.86 9.04
N PHE A 78 6.78 6.08 7.77
CA PHE A 78 6.98 5.07 6.74
C PHE A 78 7.53 5.69 5.45
N GLY A 79 8.31 4.90 4.73
CA GLY A 79 8.98 5.30 3.51
C GLY A 79 9.38 4.10 2.69
N HIS A 80 9.87 4.36 1.50
CA HIS A 80 10.31 3.33 0.58
C HIS A 80 11.81 3.08 0.72
N ALA A 81 12.23 1.82 0.52
CA ALA A 81 13.66 1.45 0.58
C ALA A 81 14.48 2.00 -0.60
N LEU A 82 13.83 2.31 -1.72
CA LEU A 82 14.47 2.86 -2.90
C LEU A 82 14.29 4.38 -2.96
N PRO A 83 15.27 5.13 -3.52
CA PRO A 83 15.12 6.55 -3.76
C PRO A 83 14.00 6.81 -4.77
N GLY A 84 13.28 7.91 -4.57
CA GLY A 84 12.17 8.33 -5.45
C GLY A 84 11.19 9.20 -4.71
N GLY A 85 10.09 9.57 -5.35
CA GLY A 85 9.02 10.35 -4.72
C GLY A 85 7.99 9.46 -4.04
N ILE A 86 7.24 10.04 -3.11
CA ILE A 86 6.00 9.48 -2.58
C ILE A 86 4.84 10.31 -3.11
N MET A 87 3.79 9.62 -3.55
CA MET A 87 2.51 10.20 -3.94
C MET A 87 1.43 9.79 -2.95
N ASP A 88 0.56 10.71 -2.65
CA ASP A 88 -0.69 10.47 -1.98
C ASP A 88 -1.85 10.59 -2.98
N VAL A 89 -2.77 9.66 -2.96
CA VAL A 89 -3.92 9.61 -3.85
C VAL A 89 -5.18 9.37 -3.03
N ASP A 90 -6.11 10.30 -3.12
CA ASP A 90 -7.43 10.17 -2.49
C ASP A 90 -8.38 9.40 -3.39
N LEU A 91 -8.90 8.29 -2.90
CA LEU A 91 -9.95 7.51 -3.53
C LEU A 91 -11.31 7.88 -2.94
N ASP A 92 -12.25 8.22 -3.80
CA ASP A 92 -13.64 8.58 -3.44
C ASP A 92 -14.64 7.41 -3.59
N GLY A 93 -14.14 6.24 -4.01
CA GLY A 93 -14.93 5.04 -4.28
C GLY A 93 -15.43 4.91 -5.72
N SER A 94 -15.27 5.91 -6.57
CA SER A 94 -15.67 5.86 -7.98
C SER A 94 -14.63 5.17 -8.86
N TYR A 95 -13.38 5.13 -8.43
CA TYR A 95 -12.27 4.47 -9.11
C TYR A 95 -11.37 3.73 -8.12
N GLY A 96 -10.51 2.89 -8.63
CA GLY A 96 -9.47 2.19 -7.88
C GLY A 96 -8.09 2.48 -8.44
N LEU A 97 -7.09 2.17 -7.67
CA LEU A 97 -5.69 2.31 -8.02
C LEU A 97 -5.06 0.94 -8.15
N ILE A 98 -4.24 0.74 -9.17
CA ILE A 98 -3.42 -0.46 -9.32
C ILE A 98 -1.97 -0.04 -9.39
N VAL A 99 -1.15 -0.63 -8.53
CA VAL A 99 0.28 -0.39 -8.49
C VAL A 99 1.03 -1.73 -8.55
N GLN A 100 2.24 -1.71 -9.00
CA GLN A 100 3.13 -2.84 -8.82
C GLN A 100 3.42 -3.04 -7.33
N LYS A 101 3.67 -4.27 -6.87
CA LYS A 101 3.87 -4.63 -5.46
C LYS A 101 4.78 -3.65 -4.71
N GLY A 102 5.97 -3.38 -5.21
CA GLY A 102 6.89 -2.45 -4.58
C GLY A 102 6.52 -0.95 -4.73
N GLY A 103 5.43 -0.62 -5.41
CA GLY A 103 4.90 0.76 -5.50
C GLY A 103 3.88 1.09 -4.42
N PHE A 104 3.35 0.10 -3.70
CA PHE A 104 2.45 0.33 -2.57
C PHE A 104 3.26 0.65 -1.31
N LEU A 105 2.80 1.62 -0.54
CA LEU A 105 3.43 1.99 0.71
C LEU A 105 2.48 1.84 1.89
N ALA A 106 1.36 2.55 1.84
CA ALA A 106 0.37 2.53 2.91
C ALA A 106 -1.02 2.96 2.40
N ALA A 107 -2.06 2.66 3.17
CA ALA A 107 -3.42 3.12 2.92
C ALA A 107 -4.22 3.23 4.20
N THR A 108 -5.17 4.16 4.22
CA THR A 108 -6.13 4.30 5.33
C THR A 108 -7.09 3.11 5.39
N GLU A 109 -7.74 2.89 6.54
CA GLU A 109 -8.61 1.72 6.78
C GLU A 109 -9.77 1.57 5.79
N GLY A 110 -10.30 2.68 5.25
CA GLY A 110 -11.39 2.65 4.26
C GLY A 110 -11.00 2.11 2.88
N ILE A 111 -9.73 1.78 2.68
CA ILE A 111 -9.21 1.20 1.44
C ILE A 111 -9.09 -0.32 1.59
N GLU A 112 -9.73 -1.04 0.69
CA GLU A 112 -9.53 -2.48 0.52
C GLU A 112 -8.31 -2.72 -0.38
N ILE A 113 -7.45 -3.65 0.01
CA ILE A 113 -6.21 -3.98 -0.68
C ILE A 113 -6.32 -5.43 -1.18
N GLU A 114 -6.23 -5.61 -2.48
CA GLU A 114 -6.26 -6.92 -3.13
C GLU A 114 -4.94 -7.16 -3.87
N THR A 115 -4.31 -8.29 -3.64
CA THR A 115 -3.16 -8.72 -4.45
C THR A 115 -3.62 -9.66 -5.55
N LYS A 116 -3.18 -9.43 -6.77
CA LYS A 116 -3.43 -10.30 -7.91
C LYS A 116 -2.13 -10.72 -8.54
N MET A 117 -1.96 -12.02 -8.65
CA MET A 117 -0.93 -12.61 -9.50
C MET A 117 -1.43 -12.58 -10.95
N GLN A 118 -0.83 -11.79 -11.82
CA GLN A 118 -1.14 -11.84 -13.24
C GLN A 118 -0.38 -12.98 -13.91
N GLY A 119 -1.02 -14.17 -13.94
CA GLY A 119 -0.59 -15.29 -14.78
C GLY A 119 -1.30 -15.38 -16.13
N LEU A 120 -2.20 -14.45 -16.49
CA LEU A 120 -3.16 -14.67 -17.59
C LEU A 120 -3.47 -13.47 -18.49
N MET A 121 -2.71 -12.41 -18.46
CA MET A 121 -2.73 -11.44 -19.57
C MET A 121 -1.54 -11.70 -20.50
N GLN A 122 -1.68 -12.73 -21.31
CA GLN A 122 -0.79 -12.98 -22.45
C GLN A 122 -0.85 -11.77 -23.39
N GLY A 123 0.24 -11.05 -23.51
CA GLY A 123 0.46 -10.13 -24.61
C GLY A 123 1.18 -8.82 -24.30
N LEU A 124 1.28 -8.36 -23.06
CA LEU A 124 1.84 -7.02 -22.78
C LEU A 124 3.02 -6.99 -21.78
N PHE A 125 3.30 -8.08 -21.06
CA PHE A 125 4.39 -8.11 -20.09
C PHE A 125 5.18 -9.41 -20.19
N SER A 126 6.47 -9.28 -20.43
CA SER A 126 7.46 -10.36 -20.55
C SER A 126 7.62 -11.12 -19.24
N GLN A 127 7.49 -12.42 -19.33
CA GLN A 127 8.10 -13.56 -18.62
C GLN A 127 8.39 -13.55 -17.11
N GLU A 128 8.30 -12.42 -16.39
CA GLU A 128 8.46 -12.38 -14.94
C GLU A 128 7.10 -12.07 -14.31
N GLY A 129 6.63 -12.95 -13.41
CA GLY A 129 5.33 -12.81 -12.77
C GLY A 129 5.25 -11.49 -11.96
N PHE A 130 4.52 -10.51 -12.47
CA PHE A 130 4.31 -9.26 -11.77
C PHE A 130 3.17 -9.41 -10.78
N PHE A 131 3.44 -9.10 -9.51
CA PHE A 131 2.41 -8.94 -8.50
C PHE A 131 1.86 -7.51 -8.55
N LEU A 132 0.57 -7.41 -8.72
CA LEU A 132 -0.14 -6.14 -8.70
C LEU A 132 -0.94 -6.02 -7.40
N VAL A 133 -0.91 -4.83 -6.85
CA VAL A 133 -1.71 -4.43 -5.70
C VAL A 133 -2.83 -3.53 -6.21
N ARG A 134 -4.06 -3.96 -6.02
CA ARG A 134 -5.26 -3.17 -6.34
C ARG A 134 -5.83 -2.60 -5.05
N MET A 135 -6.08 -1.31 -5.08
CA MET A 135 -6.69 -0.56 -3.99
C MET A 135 -8.03 0.00 -4.44
N LYS A 136 -9.06 -0.14 -3.63
CA LYS A 136 -10.39 0.41 -3.87
C LYS A 136 -11.05 0.82 -2.56
N GLY A 137 -12.05 1.68 -2.64
CA GLY A 137 -12.76 2.18 -1.46
C GLY A 137 -12.66 3.68 -1.32
N ARG A 138 -12.76 4.18 -0.09
CA ARG A 138 -12.68 5.62 0.22
C ARG A 138 -11.59 5.88 1.24
N GLY A 139 -10.67 6.76 0.90
CA GLY A 139 -9.55 7.10 1.76
C GLY A 139 -8.32 7.48 0.97
N THR A 140 -7.19 7.62 1.66
CA THR A 140 -5.92 8.01 1.07
C THR A 140 -5.01 6.79 0.92
N CYS A 141 -4.42 6.65 -0.26
CA CYS A 141 -3.37 5.69 -0.57
C CYS A 141 -2.03 6.40 -0.71
N PHE A 142 -0.97 5.78 -0.25
CA PHE A 142 0.41 6.25 -0.40
C PHE A 142 1.18 5.25 -1.25
N GLY A 143 1.87 5.76 -2.26
CA GLY A 143 2.67 4.93 -3.17
C GLY A 143 3.95 5.61 -3.60
N SER A 144 4.88 4.83 -4.12
CA SER A 144 6.11 5.34 -4.71
C SER A 144 5.91 5.68 -6.18
N ASN A 145 6.45 6.81 -6.62
CA ASN A 145 6.46 7.24 -8.02
C ASN A 145 7.83 7.01 -8.69
N THR A 146 8.62 6.07 -8.21
CA THR A 146 9.90 5.75 -8.85
C THR A 146 9.70 5.32 -10.29
N HIS A 147 10.67 5.58 -11.18
CA HIS A 147 10.62 5.25 -12.61
C HIS A 147 10.32 3.78 -12.94
N TRP A 148 10.38 2.91 -11.95
CA TRP A 148 10.18 1.46 -12.08
C TRP A 148 8.74 1.02 -11.80
N PHE A 149 7.86 1.92 -11.29
CA PHE A 149 6.50 1.58 -10.89
C PHE A 149 5.48 2.35 -11.72
N ARG A 150 4.53 1.61 -12.27
CA ARG A 150 3.40 2.17 -13.04
C ARG A 150 2.16 2.18 -12.16
N ILE A 151 1.47 3.30 -12.20
CA ILE A 151 0.20 3.51 -11.49
C ILE A 151 -0.91 3.50 -12.53
N TYR A 152 -1.91 2.66 -12.33
CA TYR A 152 -3.07 2.56 -13.20
C TYR A 152 -4.33 2.93 -12.43
N PHE A 153 -5.13 3.83 -12.98
CA PHE A 153 -6.47 4.11 -12.48
C PHE A 153 -7.45 3.15 -13.15
N CYS A 154 -8.25 2.44 -12.34
CA CYS A 154 -9.26 1.51 -12.80
C CYS A 154 -10.64 2.07 -12.47
N SER A 155 -11.37 2.56 -13.48
CA SER A 155 -12.78 2.87 -13.34
C SER A 155 -13.63 1.68 -13.81
N ALA A 156 -14.93 1.71 -13.52
CA ALA A 156 -15.88 0.73 -14.06
C ALA A 156 -15.93 0.72 -15.60
N ALA A 157 -15.41 1.76 -16.26
CA ALA A 157 -15.39 1.94 -17.72
C ALA A 157 -14.06 1.54 -18.41
N GLY A 158 -13.01 1.15 -17.66
CA GLY A 158 -11.74 0.74 -18.24
C GLY A 158 -10.49 1.18 -17.47
N PHE A 159 -9.32 0.89 -18.02
CA PHE A 159 -8.03 1.24 -17.45
C PHE A 159 -7.49 2.52 -18.11
N ALA A 160 -7.01 3.46 -17.31
CA ALA A 160 -6.20 4.58 -17.76
C ALA A 160 -4.81 4.50 -17.11
N GLU A 161 -3.75 4.57 -17.91
CA GLU A 161 -2.36 4.63 -17.43
C GLU A 161 -1.96 6.09 -17.24
N PHE A 162 -1.34 6.40 -16.11
CA PHE A 162 -0.70 7.68 -15.85
C PHE A 162 0.81 7.54 -16.00
N HIS A 163 1.39 8.39 -16.82
CA HIS A 163 2.83 8.53 -17.01
C HIS A 163 3.37 9.66 -16.13
#